data_443ab39ebecbb4f658aaa27b2e6696a4
#
_entry.id   443ab39ebecbb4f658aaa27b2e6696a4
#
_cell.length_a   1.000
_cell.length_b   1.000
_cell.length_c   1.000
_cell.angle_alpha   90.00
_cell.angle_beta   90.00
_cell.angle_gamma   90.00
#
_symmetry.space_group_name_H-M   'P 1'
#
loop_
_entity.id
_entity.type
_entity.pdbx_description
1 polymer ?
#
loop_
_entity_poly.entity_id
_entity_poly.type
_entity_poly.pdbx_seq_one_letter_code
_entity_poly.pdbx_strand_id
1 'polypeptide(L)'
;MKSVPVIGAIKSALSVAALSLALAGCVASGPQAKDYSDFRTENPKSILVLPALNNSGAVEAPEFFLSTVSQPFAQRGYYVFPANMVKSLLEDEGLSDPALLYGADTRRLDRMFGCDTALYLTIERWESQYVVLATSTNVTFTYDLRSCKSGESVWIHTQQLTYSPQASSSGNPLADLLAQAIISAIEKGSPNYIPSASQAN
;
A
#
# COMPACT_ATOMS: atom_id res chain seq x y z
N MET A 1 -15.59 -71.31 -22.17
CA MET A 1 -15.77 -70.20 -21.21
C MET A 1 -14.39 -69.68 -20.88
N LYS A 2 -14.04 -68.47 -21.34
CA LYS A 2 -12.72 -67.83 -21.14
C LYS A 2 -12.78 -67.04 -19.83
N SER A 3 -11.99 -67.42 -18.84
CA SER A 3 -11.80 -66.68 -17.60
C SER A 3 -10.98 -65.43 -17.87
N VAL A 4 -11.57 -64.27 -17.71
CA VAL A 4 -10.89 -62.96 -17.79
C VAL A 4 -10.06 -62.80 -16.49
N PRO A 5 -8.79 -62.40 -16.55
CA PRO A 5 -7.95 -62.30 -15.35
C PRO A 5 -8.35 -61.02 -14.54
N VAL A 6 -9.07 -61.23 -13.46
CA VAL A 6 -9.54 -60.20 -12.51
C VAL A 6 -8.37 -59.38 -11.94
N ILE A 7 -7.17 -59.96 -11.90
CA ILE A 7 -5.95 -59.31 -11.38
C ILE A 7 -5.47 -58.08 -12.17
N GLY A 8 -5.73 -58.07 -13.50
CA GLY A 8 -5.39 -56.91 -14.36
C GLY A 8 -6.26 -55.70 -14.13
N ALA A 9 -7.55 -55.94 -13.85
CA ALA A 9 -8.53 -54.86 -13.60
C ALA A 9 -8.26 -54.15 -12.21
N ILE A 10 -7.81 -54.90 -11.21
CA ILE A 10 -7.50 -54.31 -9.89
C ILE A 10 -6.24 -53.43 -9.94
N LYS A 11 -5.21 -53.81 -10.68
CA LYS A 11 -4.00 -53.03 -10.86
C LYS A 11 -4.25 -51.74 -11.61
N SER A 12 -5.09 -51.73 -12.66
CA SER A 12 -5.44 -50.53 -13.39
C SER A 12 -6.34 -49.57 -12.57
N ALA A 13 -7.24 -50.09 -11.73
CA ALA A 13 -8.06 -49.30 -10.83
C ALA A 13 -7.23 -48.60 -9.71
N LEU A 14 -6.23 -49.27 -9.15
CA LEU A 14 -5.33 -48.70 -8.16
C LEU A 14 -4.44 -47.59 -8.77
N SER A 15 -3.95 -47.75 -9.99
CA SER A 15 -3.10 -46.75 -10.63
C SER A 15 -3.88 -45.48 -10.98
N VAL A 16 -5.14 -45.57 -11.38
CA VAL A 16 -6.02 -44.44 -11.66
C VAL A 16 -6.38 -43.71 -10.35
N ALA A 17 -6.65 -44.43 -9.27
CA ALA A 17 -6.94 -43.84 -7.95
C ALA A 17 -5.72 -43.09 -7.36
N ALA A 18 -4.50 -43.63 -7.54
CA ALA A 18 -3.28 -42.95 -7.10
C ALA A 18 -2.98 -41.69 -7.88
N LEU A 19 -3.28 -41.66 -9.18
CA LEU A 19 -3.06 -40.48 -10.04
C LEU A 19 -4.07 -39.37 -9.74
N SER A 20 -5.31 -39.71 -9.37
CA SER A 20 -6.32 -38.70 -8.98
C SER A 20 -6.05 -38.06 -7.61
N LEU A 21 -5.42 -38.78 -6.65
CA LEU A 21 -4.99 -38.20 -5.38
C LEU A 21 -3.81 -37.22 -5.54
N ALA A 22 -2.95 -37.42 -6.52
CA ALA A 22 -1.82 -36.52 -6.78
C ALA A 22 -2.23 -35.16 -7.36
N LEU A 23 -3.39 -35.06 -8.01
CA LEU A 23 -3.92 -33.80 -8.55
C LEU A 23 -4.68 -32.94 -7.52
N ALA A 24 -5.05 -33.50 -6.38
CA ALA A 24 -5.78 -32.77 -5.33
C ALA A 24 -4.86 -31.84 -4.47
N GLY A 25 -3.53 -31.94 -4.64
CA GLY A 25 -2.55 -31.22 -3.81
C GLY A 25 -2.25 -29.78 -4.18
N CYS A 26 -2.76 -29.24 -5.30
CA CYS A 26 -2.51 -27.89 -5.73
C CYS A 26 -3.71 -26.96 -5.47
N VAL A 27 -4.18 -26.89 -4.23
CA VAL A 27 -4.95 -25.73 -3.80
C VAL A 27 -3.92 -24.65 -3.47
N ALA A 28 -3.53 -23.86 -4.45
CA ALA A 28 -2.81 -22.62 -4.24
C ALA A 28 -3.69 -21.77 -3.33
N SER A 29 -3.25 -21.50 -2.10
CA SER A 29 -3.87 -20.51 -1.23
C SER A 29 -3.82 -19.19 -1.99
N GLY A 30 -4.93 -18.78 -2.59
CA GLY A 30 -5.05 -17.47 -3.23
C GLY A 30 -4.73 -16.37 -2.23
N PRO A 31 -4.35 -15.16 -2.67
CA PRO A 31 -4.12 -14.04 -1.79
C PRO A 31 -5.33 -13.90 -0.86
N GLN A 32 -5.10 -13.94 0.46
CA GLN A 32 -6.17 -13.82 1.41
C GLN A 32 -6.85 -12.46 1.23
N ALA A 33 -8.14 -12.45 0.96
CA ALA A 33 -8.89 -11.21 0.76
C ALA A 33 -8.75 -10.35 2.02
N LYS A 34 -8.25 -9.12 1.84
CA LYS A 34 -8.05 -8.19 2.95
C LYS A 34 -9.41 -7.77 3.50
N ASP A 35 -9.56 -7.75 4.81
CA ASP A 35 -10.76 -7.24 5.46
C ASP A 35 -10.80 -5.70 5.38
N TYR A 36 -11.91 -5.17 4.89
CA TYR A 36 -12.21 -3.75 4.79
C TYR A 36 -13.48 -3.38 5.58
N SER A 37 -13.91 -4.24 6.53
CA SER A 37 -15.14 -4.03 7.31
C SER A 37 -15.12 -2.70 8.06
N ASP A 38 -14.02 -2.43 8.78
CA ASP A 38 -13.88 -1.24 9.59
C ASP A 38 -13.80 0.02 8.73
N PHE A 39 -13.07 -0.04 7.61
CA PHE A 39 -13.02 1.05 6.65
C PHE A 39 -14.40 1.36 6.03
N ARG A 40 -15.18 0.31 5.70
CA ARG A 40 -16.54 0.50 5.17
C ARG A 40 -17.50 1.04 6.22
N THR A 41 -17.34 0.62 7.47
CA THR A 41 -18.15 1.11 8.61
C THR A 41 -17.84 2.57 8.90
N GLU A 42 -16.57 2.97 8.90
CA GLU A 42 -16.17 4.37 9.06
C GLU A 42 -16.65 5.23 7.89
N ASN A 43 -16.68 4.68 6.67
CA ASN A 43 -17.13 5.35 5.44
C ASN A 43 -16.60 6.78 5.29
N PRO A 44 -15.27 6.98 5.37
CA PRO A 44 -14.68 8.31 5.42
C PRO A 44 -14.96 9.10 4.14
N LYS A 45 -15.15 10.39 4.27
CA LYS A 45 -15.26 11.35 3.16
C LYS A 45 -14.03 12.23 3.05
N SER A 46 -13.32 12.39 4.16
CA SER A 46 -12.11 13.20 4.26
C SER A 46 -10.93 12.39 4.77
N ILE A 47 -9.76 12.66 4.20
CA ILE A 47 -8.49 12.03 4.58
C ILE A 47 -7.47 13.12 4.89
N LEU A 48 -6.99 13.14 6.11
CA LEU A 48 -5.89 13.98 6.56
C LEU A 48 -4.58 13.24 6.33
N VAL A 49 -3.75 13.69 5.41
CA VAL A 49 -2.43 13.11 5.18
C VAL A 49 -1.42 13.77 6.12
N LEU A 50 -0.81 12.97 6.96
CA LEU A 50 0.19 13.42 7.93
C LEU A 50 1.60 13.37 7.35
N PRO A 51 2.54 14.20 7.87
CA PRO A 51 3.97 14.06 7.56
C PRO A 51 4.44 12.63 7.84
N ALA A 52 5.17 12.04 6.90
CA ALA A 52 5.59 10.64 7.01
C ALA A 52 6.72 10.46 8.04
N LEU A 53 6.64 9.40 8.82
CA LEU A 53 7.77 8.93 9.65
C LEU A 53 8.77 8.22 8.73
N ASN A 54 10.01 8.70 8.70
CA ASN A 54 11.03 8.18 7.80
C ASN A 54 12.11 7.39 8.57
N ASN A 55 12.09 6.08 8.44
CA ASN A 55 13.10 5.15 8.96
C ASN A 55 14.15 4.78 7.91
N SER A 56 14.03 5.32 6.68
CA SER A 56 14.97 5.06 5.59
C SER A 56 16.13 6.07 5.57
N GLY A 57 17.17 5.76 4.79
CA GLY A 57 18.27 6.70 4.55
C GLY A 57 17.96 7.83 3.56
N ALA A 58 16.80 7.80 2.90
CA ALA A 58 16.40 8.78 1.89
C ALA A 58 15.69 9.98 2.54
N VAL A 59 16.44 11.03 2.83
CA VAL A 59 15.94 12.22 3.57
C VAL A 59 14.77 12.90 2.86
N GLU A 60 14.76 12.92 1.52
CA GLU A 60 13.75 13.61 0.70
C GLU A 60 12.49 12.75 0.44
N ALA A 61 12.49 11.46 0.78
CA ALA A 61 11.38 10.54 0.51
C ALA A 61 10.02 11.00 1.09
N PRO A 62 9.93 11.56 2.32
CA PRO A 62 8.68 12.09 2.85
C PRO A 62 8.08 13.21 2.01
N GLU A 63 8.90 14.14 1.53
CA GLU A 63 8.43 15.28 0.73
C GLU A 63 7.94 14.84 -0.66
N PHE A 64 8.63 13.88 -1.29
CA PHE A 64 8.18 13.31 -2.56
C PHE A 64 6.84 12.61 -2.40
N PHE A 65 6.65 11.80 -1.36
CA PHE A 65 5.38 11.15 -1.09
C PHE A 65 4.27 12.17 -0.82
N LEU A 66 4.50 13.13 0.07
CA LEU A 66 3.51 14.15 0.44
C LEU A 66 3.04 14.96 -0.77
N SER A 67 3.94 15.22 -1.72
CA SER A 67 3.62 15.98 -2.95
C SER A 67 2.73 15.21 -3.94
N THR A 68 2.63 13.89 -3.83
CA THR A 68 1.95 13.03 -4.81
C THR A 68 0.71 12.33 -4.27
N VAL A 69 0.63 12.11 -2.95
CA VAL A 69 -0.40 11.28 -2.31
C VAL A 69 -1.81 11.85 -2.42
N SER A 70 -1.97 13.17 -2.48
CA SER A 70 -3.28 13.83 -2.52
C SER A 70 -4.06 13.51 -3.80
N GLN A 71 -3.38 13.45 -4.94
CA GLN A 71 -4.01 13.28 -6.24
C GLN A 71 -4.82 11.97 -6.38
N PRO A 72 -4.26 10.78 -6.09
CA PRO A 72 -5.00 9.54 -6.24
C PRO A 72 -6.22 9.42 -5.29
N PHE A 73 -6.17 10.01 -4.10
CA PHE A 73 -7.33 10.07 -3.21
C PHE A 73 -8.42 11.01 -3.74
N ALA A 74 -8.03 12.20 -4.18
CA ALA A 74 -8.97 13.17 -4.75
C ALA A 74 -9.67 12.63 -6.00
N GLN A 75 -8.98 11.91 -6.86
CA GLN A 75 -9.55 11.24 -8.04
C GLN A 75 -10.62 10.19 -7.68
N ARG A 76 -10.60 9.67 -6.46
CA ARG A 76 -11.60 8.72 -5.93
C ARG A 76 -12.72 9.37 -5.13
N GLY A 77 -12.74 10.70 -5.09
CA GLY A 77 -13.81 11.47 -4.46
C GLY A 77 -13.60 11.75 -2.97
N TYR A 78 -12.42 11.46 -2.41
CA TYR A 78 -12.09 11.87 -1.05
C TYR A 78 -11.69 13.34 -1.01
N TYR A 79 -12.13 14.04 0.02
CA TYR A 79 -11.55 15.33 0.34
C TYR A 79 -10.19 15.11 1.01
N VAL A 80 -9.14 15.69 0.45
CA VAL A 80 -7.79 15.62 1.02
C VAL A 80 -7.38 17.01 1.48
N PHE A 81 -7.00 17.12 2.75
CA PHE A 81 -6.57 18.40 3.32
C PHE A 81 -5.28 18.88 2.65
N PRO A 82 -5.16 20.17 2.31
CA PRO A 82 -3.94 20.72 1.70
C PRO A 82 -2.72 20.50 2.61
N ALA A 83 -1.69 19.82 2.10
CA ALA A 83 -0.53 19.38 2.88
C ALA A 83 0.19 20.55 3.58
N ASN A 84 0.32 21.70 2.92
CA ASN A 84 0.96 22.89 3.49
C ASN A 84 0.17 23.44 4.69
N MET A 85 -1.16 23.44 4.62
CA MET A 85 -2.01 23.87 5.72
C MET A 85 -1.90 22.90 6.90
N VAL A 86 -1.91 21.60 6.63
CA VAL A 86 -1.74 20.56 7.66
C VAL A 86 -0.40 20.75 8.37
N LYS A 87 0.68 20.89 7.61
CA LYS A 87 2.03 21.08 8.15
C LYS A 87 2.09 22.33 9.05
N SER A 88 1.60 23.46 8.58
CA SER A 88 1.61 24.72 9.33
C SER A 88 0.86 24.61 10.66
N LEU A 89 -0.36 24.03 10.65
CA LEU A 89 -1.14 23.85 11.87
C LEU A 89 -0.49 22.88 12.86
N LEU A 90 0.14 21.81 12.36
CA LEU A 90 0.88 20.88 13.20
C LEU A 90 2.13 21.55 13.84
N GLU A 91 2.81 22.41 13.09
CA GLU A 91 3.94 23.21 13.60
C GLU A 91 3.49 24.16 14.72
N ASP A 92 2.39 24.87 14.53
CA ASP A 92 1.82 25.80 15.54
C ASP A 92 1.42 25.07 16.83
N GLU A 93 1.02 23.80 16.72
CA GLU A 93 0.64 22.94 17.85
C GLU A 93 1.82 22.15 18.45
N GLY A 94 3.06 22.38 17.97
CA GLY A 94 4.25 21.69 18.43
C GLY A 94 4.35 20.22 18.01
N LEU A 95 3.65 19.83 16.95
CA LEU A 95 3.62 18.47 16.37
C LEU A 95 4.34 18.40 15.02
N SER A 96 5.36 19.22 14.83
CA SER A 96 6.16 19.21 13.59
C SER A 96 7.00 17.96 13.42
N ASP A 97 7.38 17.30 14.51
CA ASP A 97 8.12 16.04 14.49
C ASP A 97 7.15 14.86 14.26
N PRO A 98 7.29 14.10 13.15
CA PRO A 98 6.45 12.92 12.89
C PRO A 98 6.49 11.89 14.03
N ALA A 99 7.61 11.73 14.73
CA ALA A 99 7.71 10.76 15.82
C ALA A 99 6.81 11.18 17.03
N LEU A 100 6.75 12.47 17.33
CA LEU A 100 5.84 12.99 18.37
C LEU A 100 4.39 12.91 17.93
N LEU A 101 4.12 13.23 16.65
CA LEU A 101 2.78 13.17 16.06
C LEU A 101 2.19 11.76 16.11
N TYR A 102 3.00 10.75 15.79
CA TYR A 102 2.55 9.34 15.77
C TYR A 102 2.33 8.76 17.17
N GLY A 103 2.97 9.33 18.18
CA GLY A 103 2.72 9.00 19.59
C GLY A 103 1.55 9.76 20.22
N ALA A 104 1.01 10.78 19.52
CA ALA A 104 -0.08 11.59 20.04
C ALA A 104 -1.46 10.94 19.87
N ASP A 105 -2.44 11.40 20.66
CA ASP A 105 -3.83 10.95 20.52
C ASP A 105 -4.43 11.44 19.19
N THR A 106 -4.78 10.51 18.30
CA THR A 106 -5.38 10.79 16.98
C THR A 106 -6.65 11.67 17.08
N ARG A 107 -7.44 11.54 18.16
CA ARG A 107 -8.64 12.38 18.40
C ARG A 107 -8.34 13.87 18.54
N ARG A 108 -7.08 14.23 18.77
CA ARG A 108 -6.64 15.63 18.71
C ARG A 108 -6.77 16.20 17.29
N LEU A 109 -6.53 15.37 16.28
CA LEU A 109 -6.65 15.75 14.87
C LEU A 109 -8.11 16.06 14.47
N ASP A 110 -9.09 15.34 15.04
CA ASP A 110 -10.51 15.68 14.83
C ASP A 110 -10.82 17.11 15.31
N ARG A 111 -10.35 17.47 16.49
CA ARG A 111 -10.56 18.83 17.04
C ARG A 111 -9.87 19.94 16.25
N MET A 112 -8.74 19.63 15.61
CA MET A 112 -7.96 20.60 14.83
C MET A 112 -8.48 20.75 13.41
N PHE A 113 -8.81 19.63 12.76
CA PHE A 113 -9.12 19.59 11.32
C PHE A 113 -10.56 19.18 11.00
N GLY A 114 -11.28 18.55 11.91
CA GLY A 114 -12.61 17.96 11.62
C GLY A 114 -12.52 16.83 10.59
N CYS A 115 -11.46 16.03 10.62
CA CYS A 115 -11.23 14.95 9.68
C CYS A 115 -12.04 13.70 10.03
N ASP A 116 -12.39 12.90 9.01
CA ASP A 116 -12.95 11.57 9.27
C ASP A 116 -11.84 10.57 9.57
N THR A 117 -10.78 10.57 8.74
CA THR A 117 -9.63 9.69 8.93
C THR A 117 -8.30 10.42 8.73
N ALA A 118 -7.26 9.94 9.43
CA ALA A 118 -5.89 10.39 9.28
C ALA A 118 -5.02 9.25 8.74
N LEU A 119 -4.24 9.53 7.71
CA LEU A 119 -3.29 8.60 7.11
C LEU A 119 -1.92 8.80 7.76
N TYR A 120 -1.47 7.80 8.49
CA TYR A 120 -0.13 7.65 9.02
C TYR A 120 0.69 6.83 8.04
N LEU A 121 1.84 7.32 7.65
CA LEU A 121 2.76 6.63 6.75
C LEU A 121 4.13 6.49 7.39
N THR A 122 4.62 5.26 7.48
CA THR A 122 6.02 4.99 7.83
C THR A 122 6.77 4.50 6.59
N ILE A 123 7.86 5.17 6.26
CA ILE A 123 8.79 4.78 5.22
C ILE A 123 9.86 3.91 5.88
N GLU A 124 9.74 2.58 5.73
CA GLU A 124 10.66 1.62 6.35
C GLU A 124 11.94 1.47 5.54
N ARG A 125 11.80 1.51 4.20
CA ARG A 125 12.91 1.36 3.27
C ARG A 125 12.69 2.23 2.04
N TRP A 126 13.77 2.84 1.59
CA TRP A 126 13.87 3.53 0.31
C TRP A 126 15.30 3.40 -0.19
N GLU A 127 15.55 2.45 -1.06
CA GLU A 127 16.88 2.12 -1.56
C GLU A 127 16.89 2.10 -3.08
N SER A 128 17.75 2.92 -3.67
CA SER A 128 17.98 2.93 -5.13
C SER A 128 19.29 2.20 -5.44
N GLN A 129 19.21 1.20 -6.31
CA GLN A 129 20.37 0.44 -6.79
C GLN A 129 20.58 0.70 -8.28
N TYR A 130 21.79 1.06 -8.63
CA TYR A 130 22.23 1.18 -10.03
C TYR A 130 22.78 -0.15 -10.51
N VAL A 131 22.03 -0.82 -11.38
CA VAL A 131 22.49 -2.03 -12.06
C VAL A 131 22.78 -1.63 -13.49
N VAL A 132 24.00 -1.82 -13.95
CA VAL A 132 24.68 -1.44 -15.22
C VAL A 132 23.83 -0.90 -16.39
N LEU A 133 22.53 -1.21 -16.49
CA LEU A 133 21.60 -0.77 -17.55
C LEU A 133 20.23 -0.32 -17.04
N ALA A 134 19.93 -0.40 -15.74
CA ALA A 134 18.65 0.00 -15.18
C ALA A 134 18.79 0.45 -13.72
N THR A 135 18.04 1.48 -13.34
CA THR A 135 17.87 1.85 -11.94
C THR A 135 16.67 1.08 -11.37
N SER A 136 16.88 0.38 -10.26
CA SER A 136 15.81 -0.27 -9.51
C SER A 136 15.73 0.38 -8.14
N THR A 137 14.54 0.82 -7.73
CA THR A 137 14.31 1.38 -6.41
C THR A 137 13.39 0.46 -5.62
N ASN A 138 13.89 -0.03 -4.48
CA ASN A 138 13.12 -0.84 -3.56
C ASN A 138 12.60 0.03 -2.43
N VAL A 139 11.30 0.02 -2.24
CA VAL A 139 10.64 0.78 -1.19
C VAL A 139 9.75 -0.13 -0.35
N THR A 140 9.67 0.16 0.94
CA THR A 140 8.74 -0.49 1.86
C THR A 140 8.04 0.58 2.67
N PHE A 141 6.71 0.55 2.64
CA PHE A 141 5.84 1.48 3.33
C PHE A 141 4.89 0.74 4.25
N THR A 142 4.64 1.30 5.42
CA THR A 142 3.55 0.89 6.29
C THR A 142 2.54 2.02 6.38
N TYR A 143 1.31 1.73 5.99
CA TYR A 143 0.16 2.63 6.07
C TYR A 143 -0.71 2.24 7.24
N ASP A 144 -1.16 3.21 7.99
CA ASP A 144 -2.17 3.04 9.03
C ASP A 144 -3.19 4.19 8.89
N LEU A 145 -4.40 3.84 8.46
CA LEU A 145 -5.50 4.78 8.35
C LEU A 145 -6.32 4.69 9.62
N ARG A 146 -6.36 5.76 10.41
CA ARG A 146 -7.06 5.81 11.69
C ARG A 146 -8.27 6.73 11.62
N SER A 147 -9.35 6.34 12.29
CA SER A 147 -10.47 7.25 12.53
C SER A 147 -10.04 8.43 13.38
N CYS A 148 -10.29 9.64 12.93
CA CYS A 148 -10.01 10.85 13.70
C CYS A 148 -10.89 10.92 14.98
N LYS A 149 -12.10 10.35 14.94
CA LYS A 149 -13.04 10.37 16.05
C LYS A 149 -12.74 9.37 17.15
N SER A 150 -12.49 8.09 16.77
CA SER A 150 -12.22 7.03 17.75
C SER A 150 -10.72 6.89 18.06
N GLY A 151 -9.84 7.24 17.13
CA GLY A 151 -8.41 6.97 17.18
C GLY A 151 -8.03 5.54 16.75
N GLU A 152 -9.03 4.70 16.46
CA GLU A 152 -8.82 3.31 16.09
C GLU A 152 -8.33 3.19 14.63
N SER A 153 -7.50 2.19 14.38
CA SER A 153 -7.06 1.86 13.02
C SER A 153 -8.22 1.21 12.26
N VAL A 154 -8.63 1.81 11.15
CA VAL A 154 -9.68 1.28 10.27
C VAL A 154 -9.10 0.53 9.08
N TRP A 155 -7.81 0.70 8.82
CA TRP A 155 -7.09 -0.04 7.79
C TRP A 155 -5.58 0.09 7.99
N ILE A 156 -4.88 -1.04 7.95
CA ILE A 156 -3.42 -1.10 8.03
C ILE A 156 -2.87 -1.95 6.89
N HIS A 157 -1.78 -1.52 6.30
CA HIS A 157 -1.14 -2.26 5.21
C HIS A 157 0.35 -1.95 5.11
N THR A 158 1.14 -3.00 4.96
CA THR A 158 2.55 -2.88 4.59
C THR A 158 2.70 -3.27 3.13
N GLN A 159 3.27 -2.38 2.35
CA GLN A 159 3.53 -2.58 0.94
C GLN A 159 5.01 -2.55 0.64
N GLN A 160 5.47 -3.55 -0.09
CA GLN A 160 6.80 -3.58 -0.68
C GLN A 160 6.66 -3.42 -2.19
N LEU A 161 7.42 -2.51 -2.76
CA LEU A 161 7.43 -2.24 -4.18
C LEU A 161 8.87 -2.19 -4.68
N THR A 162 9.13 -2.90 -5.76
CA THR A 162 10.35 -2.71 -6.54
C THR A 162 9.96 -1.91 -7.77
N TYR A 163 10.37 -0.67 -7.82
CA TYR A 163 10.16 0.16 -9.00
C TYR A 163 11.18 -0.23 -10.06
N SER A 164 10.67 -0.69 -11.19
CA SER A 164 11.37 -0.75 -12.46
C SER A 164 10.44 -0.13 -13.51
N PRO A 165 10.94 0.40 -14.64
CA PRO A 165 10.10 1.06 -15.65
C PRO A 165 8.94 0.23 -16.22
N GLN A 166 8.71 -1.00 -15.73
CA GLN A 166 7.71 -1.97 -16.19
C GLN A 166 6.84 -2.56 -15.08
N ALA A 167 6.64 -1.85 -13.96
CA ALA A 167 5.90 -2.37 -12.80
C ALA A 167 4.40 -2.59 -13.06
N SER A 168 3.84 -3.69 -12.51
CA SER A 168 2.45 -4.14 -12.65
C SER A 168 1.63 -3.98 -11.34
N SER A 169 0.28 -3.95 -11.46
CA SER A 169 -0.71 -3.83 -10.38
C SER A 169 -0.67 -4.96 -9.36
N SER A 170 -0.95 -4.67 -8.08
CA SER A 170 -0.97 -5.64 -6.97
C SER A 170 -2.33 -6.32 -6.76
N GLY A 171 -3.38 -5.87 -7.46
CA GLY A 171 -4.75 -6.37 -7.32
C GLY A 171 -5.48 -5.89 -6.05
N ASN A 172 -4.89 -5.03 -5.24
CA ASN A 172 -5.52 -4.41 -4.07
C ASN A 172 -5.83 -2.94 -4.38
N PRO A 173 -7.11 -2.53 -4.49
CA PRO A 173 -7.47 -1.21 -5.03
C PRO A 173 -6.97 -0.04 -4.17
N LEU A 174 -6.91 -0.17 -2.85
CA LEU A 174 -6.38 0.88 -1.99
C LEU A 174 -4.85 0.88 -1.98
N ALA A 175 -4.22 -0.30 -1.99
CA ALA A 175 -2.78 -0.42 -2.08
C ALA A 175 -2.27 0.05 -3.46
N ASP A 176 -2.97 -0.26 -4.55
CA ASP A 176 -2.62 0.21 -5.89
C ASP A 176 -2.74 1.73 -6.02
N LEU A 177 -3.72 2.33 -5.34
CA LEU A 177 -3.86 3.78 -5.25
C LEU A 177 -2.65 4.43 -4.57
N LEU A 178 -2.21 3.87 -3.44
CA LEU A 178 -1.05 4.35 -2.72
C LEU A 178 0.25 4.03 -3.48
N ALA A 179 0.32 2.90 -4.19
CA ALA A 179 1.43 2.57 -5.07
C ALA A 179 1.65 3.61 -6.17
N GLN A 180 0.57 4.16 -6.75
CA GLN A 180 0.68 5.24 -7.73
C GLN A 180 1.33 6.49 -7.15
N ALA A 181 1.01 6.84 -5.89
CA ALA A 181 1.66 7.95 -5.20
C ALA A 181 3.16 7.69 -4.98
N ILE A 182 3.53 6.45 -4.62
CA ILE A 182 4.92 6.04 -4.44
C ILE A 182 5.68 6.11 -5.76
N ILE A 183 5.13 5.54 -6.83
CA ILE A 183 5.75 5.57 -8.16
C ILE A 183 6.00 7.01 -8.58
N SER A 184 5.00 7.89 -8.44
CA SER A 184 5.15 9.30 -8.75
C SER A 184 6.19 10.01 -7.87
N ALA A 185 6.33 9.60 -6.60
CA ALA A 185 7.35 10.13 -5.69
C ALA A 185 8.76 9.68 -6.10
N ILE A 186 8.93 8.40 -6.46
CA ILE A 186 10.20 7.84 -6.94
C ILE A 186 10.62 8.51 -8.24
N GLU A 187 9.67 8.70 -9.17
CA GLU A 187 9.95 9.38 -10.44
C GLU A 187 10.42 10.81 -10.21
N LYS A 188 9.77 11.58 -9.32
CA LYS A 188 10.20 12.94 -8.98
C LYS A 188 11.56 13.00 -8.30
N GLY A 189 11.90 12.01 -7.48
CA GLY A 189 13.20 11.90 -6.80
C GLY A 189 14.30 11.31 -7.68
N SER A 190 13.97 10.84 -8.89
CA SER A 190 14.98 10.28 -9.80
C SER A 190 15.77 11.41 -10.48
N PRO A 191 17.11 11.34 -10.53
CA PRO A 191 17.95 12.36 -11.17
C PRO A 191 17.72 12.50 -12.68
N ASN A 192 17.03 11.53 -13.30
CA ASN A 192 16.68 11.53 -14.73
C ASN A 192 15.18 11.75 -14.98
N TYR A 193 14.44 12.31 -14.01
CA TYR A 193 13.02 12.57 -14.18
C TYR A 193 12.78 13.61 -15.28
N ILE A 194 12.16 13.16 -16.37
CA ILE A 194 11.59 14.03 -17.42
C ILE A 194 10.07 13.93 -17.26
N PRO A 195 9.35 15.02 -16.88
CA PRO A 195 7.90 14.99 -16.80
C PRO A 195 7.30 14.53 -18.12
N SER A 196 6.49 13.47 -18.12
CA SER A 196 5.77 13.09 -19.32
C SER A 196 4.73 14.16 -19.66
N ALA A 197 4.58 14.49 -20.93
CA ALA A 197 3.65 15.52 -21.40
C ALA A 197 2.18 15.27 -21.04
N SER A 198 1.84 14.07 -20.56
CA SER A 198 0.51 13.69 -20.07
C SER A 198 0.16 14.26 -18.68
N GLN A 199 1.13 14.87 -17.96
CA GLN A 199 0.89 15.52 -16.67
C GLN A 199 0.75 17.05 -16.77
N ALA A 200 0.79 17.61 -17.95
CA ALA A 200 0.77 19.05 -18.21
C ALA A 200 -0.60 19.61 -18.67
N ASN A 201 -1.71 18.84 -18.46
CA ASN A 201 -3.08 19.29 -18.73
C ASN A 201 -3.94 19.25 -17.48
#